data_11d3f608cdd52abfe0c64f4161c19e78
#
_entry.id   11d3f608cdd52abfe0c64f4161c19e78
#
_cell.length_a   1.000
_cell.length_b   1.000
_cell.length_c   1.000
_cell.angle_alpha   90.00
_cell.angle_beta   90.00
_cell.angle_gamma   90.00
#
_symmetry.space_group_name_H-M   'P 1'
#
loop_
_entity.id
_entity.type
_entity.pdbx_description
1 polymer ?
#
loop_
_entity_poly.entity_id
_entity_poly.type
_entity_poly.pdbx_seq_one_letter_code
_entity_poly.pdbx_strand_id
1 'polypeptide(L)'
;KPYYTMATLLKDLTSVSKYVKDEKIKKLLQEKDKGKKGENGGIGTPATRSEHIKNLFDRGYIIEKGKNIVSSELGRQLYSVAPQILTSVDLTALWFEEQKEISAGIKSKDEFLLGVKQVVKDEINRLEENFKMNLSNQETYQCPKCQSPLRRLEAKNKKGKFYWGCSDWKNCN
;
A
#
# COMPACT_ATOMS: atom_id res chain seq x y z
N LYS A 1 14.53 13.87 11.90
CA LYS A 1 14.28 14.50 10.58
C LYS A 1 13.02 15.38 10.69
N PRO A 2 12.94 16.53 10.00
CA PRO A 2 11.72 17.32 9.96
C PRO A 2 10.59 16.55 9.26
N TYR A 3 9.36 16.90 9.59
CA TYR A 3 8.21 16.36 8.88
C TYR A 3 8.16 16.87 7.43
N TYR A 4 7.54 16.11 6.55
CA TYR A 4 7.34 16.52 5.16
C TYR A 4 6.29 17.63 5.06
N THR A 5 6.49 18.55 4.14
CA THR A 5 5.44 19.35 3.53
C THR A 5 5.06 18.70 2.19
N MET A 6 3.97 19.12 1.56
CA MET A 6 3.58 18.61 0.24
C MET A 6 4.72 18.74 -0.78
N ALA A 7 5.38 19.91 -0.83
CA ALA A 7 6.46 20.17 -1.76
C ALA A 7 7.67 19.27 -1.50
N THR A 8 8.06 19.09 -0.24
CA THR A 8 9.20 18.24 0.12
C THR A 8 8.92 16.77 -0.08
N LEU A 9 7.68 16.30 0.15
CA LEU A 9 7.26 14.93 -0.11
C LEU A 9 7.29 14.62 -1.62
N LEU A 10 6.71 15.49 -2.44
CA LEU A 10 6.77 15.35 -3.91
C LEU A 10 8.20 15.32 -4.43
N LYS A 11 9.05 16.23 -3.93
CA LYS A 11 10.48 16.26 -4.28
C LYS A 11 11.18 14.97 -3.85
N ASP A 12 10.85 14.43 -2.69
CA ASP A 12 11.48 13.21 -2.18
C ASP A 12 11.13 11.99 -3.02
N LEU A 13 9.89 11.92 -3.52
CA LEU A 13 9.44 10.86 -4.43
C LEU A 13 10.18 10.83 -5.77
N THR A 14 10.84 11.92 -6.19
CA THR A 14 11.67 11.93 -7.42
C THR A 14 13.03 11.28 -7.25
N SER A 15 13.46 10.98 -6.03
CA SER A 15 14.82 10.48 -5.73
C SER A 15 14.81 9.42 -4.62
N VAL A 16 13.92 8.46 -4.69
CA VAL A 16 13.75 7.40 -3.68
C VAL A 16 14.95 6.45 -3.65
N SER A 17 15.68 6.33 -4.75
CA SER A 17 16.91 5.51 -4.84
C SER A 17 17.93 5.81 -3.74
N LYS A 18 17.93 7.01 -3.15
CA LYS A 18 18.81 7.37 -2.03
C LYS A 18 18.53 6.59 -0.74
N TYR A 19 17.35 5.97 -0.62
CA TYR A 19 16.97 5.15 0.52
C TYR A 19 17.26 3.66 0.31
N VAL A 20 17.60 3.27 -0.91
CA VAL A 20 17.94 1.89 -1.25
C VAL A 20 19.37 1.59 -0.80
N LYS A 21 19.52 0.51 -0.03
CA LYS A 21 20.84 0.06 0.47
C LYS A 21 21.58 -0.81 -0.53
N ASP A 22 20.85 -1.60 -1.31
CA ASP A 22 21.43 -2.44 -2.34
C ASP A 22 21.84 -1.59 -3.55
N GLU A 23 23.15 -1.57 -3.86
CA GLU A 23 23.71 -0.75 -4.95
C GLU A 23 23.25 -1.22 -6.35
N LYS A 24 22.93 -2.51 -6.52
CA LYS A 24 22.39 -3.02 -7.79
C LYS A 24 20.99 -2.48 -8.02
N ILE A 25 20.11 -2.63 -7.03
CA ILE A 25 18.74 -2.12 -7.08
C ILE A 25 18.70 -0.60 -7.24
N LYS A 26 19.57 0.11 -6.52
CA LYS A 26 19.71 1.56 -6.64
C LYS A 26 20.07 1.99 -8.05
N LYS A 27 21.06 1.34 -8.69
CA LYS A 27 21.44 1.60 -10.07
C LYS A 27 20.30 1.33 -11.05
N LEU A 28 19.55 0.25 -10.88
CA LEU A 28 18.39 -0.08 -11.72
C LEU A 28 17.31 1.02 -11.64
N LEU A 29 17.00 1.52 -10.44
CA LEU A 29 16.05 2.61 -10.28
C LEU A 29 16.53 3.91 -10.94
N GLN A 30 17.82 4.23 -10.83
CA GLN A 30 18.41 5.40 -11.47
C GLN A 30 18.42 5.26 -13.00
N GLU A 31 18.71 4.07 -13.51
CA GLU A 31 18.68 3.78 -14.94
C GLU A 31 17.28 3.95 -15.55
N LYS A 32 16.24 3.54 -14.84
CA LYS A 32 14.83 3.75 -15.21
C LYS A 32 14.51 5.22 -15.52
N ASP A 33 15.17 6.14 -14.82
CA ASP A 33 14.91 7.57 -14.94
C ASP A 33 16.01 8.32 -15.72
N LYS A 34 16.95 7.58 -16.31
CA LYS A 34 18.04 8.16 -17.13
C LYS A 34 17.47 9.04 -18.24
N GLY A 35 17.97 10.27 -18.33
CA GLY A 35 17.50 11.26 -19.32
C GLY A 35 16.23 12.02 -18.94
N LYS A 36 15.56 11.68 -17.84
CA LYS A 36 14.39 12.42 -17.36
C LYS A 36 14.81 13.54 -16.42
N LYS A 37 14.51 14.78 -16.80
CA LYS A 37 14.89 15.97 -16.01
C LYS A 37 14.22 15.94 -14.63
N GLY A 38 15.02 16.06 -13.58
CA GLY A 38 14.53 16.14 -12.19
C GLY A 38 14.17 14.80 -11.55
N GLU A 39 14.38 13.68 -12.24
CA GLU A 39 14.16 12.33 -11.76
C GLU A 39 15.49 11.61 -11.48
N ASN A 40 15.54 10.86 -10.39
CA ASN A 40 16.73 10.08 -10.02
C ASN A 40 16.36 8.83 -9.22
N GLY A 41 15.79 7.85 -9.89
CA GLY A 41 15.29 6.64 -9.25
C GLY A 41 14.09 6.91 -8.35
N GLY A 42 13.13 7.67 -8.87
CA GLY A 42 11.89 8.01 -8.18
C GLY A 42 10.83 6.92 -8.24
N ILE A 43 9.78 7.07 -7.43
CA ILE A 43 8.55 6.28 -7.47
C ILE A 43 7.45 7.08 -8.18
N GLY A 44 6.65 6.38 -8.99
CA GLY A 44 5.60 7.00 -9.80
C GLY A 44 6.16 7.90 -10.90
N THR A 45 5.28 8.53 -11.63
CA THR A 45 5.60 9.55 -12.64
C THR A 45 5.20 10.93 -12.15
N PRO A 46 5.68 12.03 -12.74
CA PRO A 46 5.22 13.37 -12.40
C PRO A 46 3.70 13.51 -12.42
N ALA A 47 3.03 12.88 -13.39
CA ALA A 47 1.57 12.92 -13.53
C ALA A 47 0.81 12.14 -12.45
N THR A 48 1.40 11.07 -11.89
CA THR A 48 0.70 10.17 -10.97
C THR A 48 0.99 10.42 -9.50
N ARG A 49 2.09 11.11 -9.15
CA ARG A 49 2.50 11.32 -7.74
C ARG A 49 1.49 12.10 -6.92
N SER A 50 0.93 13.17 -7.49
CA SER A 50 -0.09 13.97 -6.81
C SER A 50 -1.34 13.15 -6.51
N GLU A 51 -1.76 12.31 -7.45
CA GLU A 51 -2.92 11.42 -7.27
C GLU A 51 -2.64 10.35 -6.21
N HIS A 52 -1.43 9.76 -6.17
CA HIS A 52 -1.06 8.82 -5.11
C HIS A 52 -1.12 9.47 -3.73
N ILE A 53 -0.58 10.69 -3.57
CA ILE A 53 -0.64 11.41 -2.30
C ILE A 53 -2.09 11.73 -1.93
N LYS A 54 -2.89 12.21 -2.88
CA LYS A 54 -4.31 12.48 -2.68
C LYS A 54 -5.05 11.23 -2.19
N ASN A 55 -4.84 10.08 -2.83
CA ASN A 55 -5.44 8.81 -2.41
C ASN A 55 -5.05 8.41 -0.98
N LEU A 56 -3.83 8.73 -0.52
CA LEU A 56 -3.42 8.48 0.86
C LEU A 56 -4.17 9.38 1.84
N PHE A 57 -4.43 10.65 1.49
CA PHE A 57 -5.27 11.55 2.29
C PHE A 57 -6.73 11.09 2.30
N ASP A 58 -7.30 10.80 1.15
CA ASP A 58 -8.71 10.39 1.01
C ASP A 58 -9.00 9.10 1.81
N ARG A 59 -8.02 8.21 1.91
CA ARG A 59 -8.10 6.99 2.72
C ARG A 59 -7.73 7.19 4.18
N GLY A 60 -7.33 8.38 4.57
CA GLY A 60 -6.96 8.70 5.93
C GLY A 60 -5.65 8.08 6.43
N TYR A 61 -4.77 7.64 5.54
CA TYR A 61 -3.46 7.08 5.91
C TYR A 61 -2.44 8.15 6.28
N ILE A 62 -2.57 9.34 5.70
CA ILE A 62 -1.80 10.52 6.07
C ILE A 62 -2.75 11.68 6.34
N ILE A 63 -2.32 12.61 7.19
CA ILE A 63 -3.10 13.79 7.60
C ILE A 63 -2.21 15.03 7.60
N GLU A 64 -2.83 16.18 7.46
CA GLU A 64 -2.16 17.47 7.65
C GLU A 64 -2.14 17.85 9.12
N LYS A 65 -0.98 18.30 9.60
CA LYS A 65 -0.79 18.91 10.90
C LYS A 65 -0.10 20.26 10.72
N GLY A 66 -0.88 21.32 10.62
CA GLY A 66 -0.40 22.62 10.18
C GLY A 66 0.09 22.56 8.72
N LYS A 67 1.35 22.91 8.48
CA LYS A 67 2.00 22.83 7.14
C LYS A 67 2.63 21.45 6.87
N ASN A 68 2.60 20.55 7.83
CA ASN A 68 3.29 19.26 7.75
C ASN A 68 2.32 18.14 7.41
N ILE A 69 2.86 17.14 6.69
CA ILE A 69 2.19 15.87 6.43
C ILE A 69 2.75 14.84 7.38
N VAL A 70 1.85 14.15 8.10
CA VAL A 70 2.21 13.09 9.05
C VAL A 70 1.38 11.84 8.79
N SER A 71 1.94 10.67 9.13
CA SER A 71 1.17 9.43 9.11
C SER A 71 0.10 9.44 10.19
N SER A 72 -1.10 9.02 9.86
CA SER A 72 -2.16 8.75 10.81
C SER A 72 -1.90 7.45 11.59
N GLU A 73 -2.68 7.19 12.64
CA GLU A 73 -2.64 5.90 13.33
C GLU A 73 -3.00 4.75 12.37
N LEU A 74 -4.05 4.93 11.58
CA LEU A 74 -4.47 3.96 10.56
C LEU A 74 -3.36 3.69 9.53
N GLY A 75 -2.66 4.73 9.08
CA GLY A 75 -1.54 4.58 8.14
C GLY A 75 -0.36 3.80 8.74
N ARG A 76 -0.04 4.02 10.02
CA ARG A 76 0.99 3.25 10.72
C ARG A 76 0.59 1.79 10.93
N GLN A 77 -0.67 1.53 11.29
CA GLN A 77 -1.20 0.17 11.42
C GLN A 77 -1.14 -0.56 10.07
N LEU A 78 -1.58 0.07 8.99
CA LEU A 78 -1.46 -0.51 7.65
C LEU A 78 -0.01 -0.86 7.32
N TYR A 79 0.92 0.08 7.54
CA TYR A 79 2.35 -0.15 7.27
C TYR A 79 2.93 -1.31 8.10
N SER A 80 2.49 -1.48 9.35
CA SER A 80 2.99 -2.55 10.23
C SER A 80 2.57 -3.96 9.80
N VAL A 81 1.44 -4.09 9.10
CA VAL A 81 0.94 -5.38 8.60
C VAL A 81 1.23 -5.60 7.12
N ALA A 82 1.60 -4.55 6.40
CA ALA A 82 1.88 -4.63 4.97
C ALA A 82 3.08 -5.54 4.69
N PRO A 83 3.04 -6.34 3.62
CA PRO A 83 4.17 -7.15 3.18
C PRO A 83 5.43 -6.31 2.95
N GLN A 84 6.58 -6.82 3.40
CA GLN A 84 7.85 -6.13 3.21
C GLN A 84 8.14 -5.84 1.73
N ILE A 85 7.78 -6.77 0.85
CA ILE A 85 7.95 -6.61 -0.59
C ILE A 85 7.17 -5.42 -1.16
N LEU A 86 6.01 -5.07 -0.57
CA LEU A 86 5.20 -3.90 -0.97
C LEU A 86 5.65 -2.61 -0.31
N THR A 87 6.36 -2.69 0.82
CA THR A 87 6.86 -1.52 1.56
C THR A 87 8.29 -1.13 1.17
N SER A 88 8.97 -1.96 0.38
CA SER A 88 10.27 -1.64 -0.21
C SER A 88 10.13 -1.11 -1.64
N VAL A 89 11.16 -0.40 -2.08
CA VAL A 89 11.25 0.08 -3.48
C VAL A 89 11.81 -0.99 -4.43
N ASP A 90 12.27 -2.09 -3.88
CA ASP A 90 13.01 -3.13 -4.59
C ASP A 90 12.13 -3.80 -5.66
N LEU A 91 10.86 -4.07 -5.33
CA LEU A 91 9.90 -4.65 -6.27
C LEU A 91 9.75 -3.82 -7.55
N THR A 92 9.72 -2.49 -7.42
CA THR A 92 9.63 -1.58 -8.57
C THR A 92 10.85 -1.70 -9.49
N ALA A 93 12.05 -1.82 -8.90
CA ALA A 93 13.28 -1.98 -9.65
C ALA A 93 13.37 -3.34 -10.35
N LEU A 94 13.02 -4.41 -9.64
CA LEU A 94 13.01 -5.77 -10.19
C LEU A 94 12.03 -5.92 -11.35
N TRP A 95 10.81 -5.44 -11.19
CA TRP A 95 9.81 -5.49 -12.28
C TRP A 95 10.18 -4.59 -13.47
N PHE A 96 10.88 -3.49 -13.24
CA PHE A 96 11.41 -2.68 -14.33
C PHE A 96 12.46 -3.46 -15.15
N GLU A 97 13.36 -4.21 -14.51
CA GLU A 97 14.33 -5.05 -15.21
C GLU A 97 13.65 -6.16 -15.99
N GLU A 98 12.69 -6.87 -15.40
CA GLU A 98 11.91 -7.89 -16.08
C GLU A 98 11.13 -7.34 -17.29
N GLN A 99 10.60 -6.14 -17.21
CA GLN A 99 9.95 -5.49 -18.35
C GLN A 99 10.94 -5.16 -19.48
N LYS A 100 12.19 -4.82 -19.16
CA LYS A 100 13.25 -4.67 -20.17
C LYS A 100 13.55 -5.99 -20.84
N GLU A 101 13.64 -7.08 -20.09
CA GLU A 101 13.86 -8.42 -20.64
C GLU A 101 12.72 -8.85 -21.55
N ILE A 102 11.46 -8.55 -21.21
CA ILE A 102 10.31 -8.80 -22.08
C ILE A 102 10.42 -7.97 -23.37
N SER A 103 10.79 -6.69 -23.25
CA SER A 103 10.95 -5.80 -24.40
C SER A 103 12.10 -6.23 -25.33
N ALA A 104 13.11 -6.90 -24.78
CA ALA A 104 14.24 -7.46 -25.52
C ALA A 104 13.96 -8.88 -26.06
N GLY A 105 12.79 -9.46 -25.79
CA GLY A 105 12.44 -10.82 -26.22
C GLY A 105 13.14 -11.95 -25.44
N ILE A 106 13.80 -11.62 -24.31
CA ILE A 106 14.54 -12.58 -23.48
C ILE A 106 13.58 -13.35 -22.57
N LYS A 107 12.52 -12.70 -22.10
CA LYS A 107 11.50 -13.26 -21.19
C LYS A 107 10.11 -13.12 -21.80
N SER A 108 9.24 -14.12 -21.58
CA SER A 108 7.87 -14.02 -22.03
C SER A 108 7.01 -13.22 -21.04
N LYS A 109 5.96 -12.56 -21.56
CA LYS A 109 4.96 -11.87 -20.74
C LYS A 109 4.26 -12.85 -19.77
N ASP A 110 4.02 -14.09 -20.22
CA ASP A 110 3.28 -15.07 -19.42
C ASP A 110 4.11 -15.57 -18.23
N GLU A 111 5.43 -15.76 -18.42
CA GLU A 111 6.35 -16.06 -17.29
C GLU A 111 6.37 -14.93 -16.27
N PHE A 112 6.43 -13.69 -16.70
CA PHE A 112 6.36 -12.53 -15.79
C PHE A 112 5.05 -12.51 -14.99
N LEU A 113 3.91 -12.66 -15.68
CA LEU A 113 2.58 -12.68 -15.03
C LEU A 113 2.42 -13.85 -14.06
N LEU A 114 2.99 -15.02 -14.38
CA LEU A 114 3.00 -16.17 -13.49
C LEU A 114 3.77 -15.86 -12.21
N GLY A 115 4.94 -15.25 -12.31
CA GLY A 115 5.75 -14.80 -11.18
C GLY A 115 5.00 -13.79 -10.29
N VAL A 116 4.37 -12.79 -10.89
CA VAL A 116 3.55 -11.80 -10.15
C VAL A 116 2.39 -12.47 -9.43
N LYS A 117 1.66 -13.39 -10.08
CA LYS A 117 0.56 -14.14 -9.46
C LYS A 117 1.04 -14.98 -8.28
N GLN A 118 2.22 -15.59 -8.39
CA GLN A 118 2.78 -16.38 -7.29
C GLN A 118 3.11 -15.49 -6.09
N VAL A 119 3.78 -14.35 -6.29
CA VAL A 119 4.08 -13.38 -5.23
C VAL A 119 2.79 -12.93 -4.52
N VAL A 120 1.74 -12.60 -5.28
CA VAL A 120 0.45 -12.19 -4.69
C VAL A 120 -0.17 -13.32 -3.87
N LYS A 121 -0.15 -14.56 -4.39
CA LYS A 121 -0.69 -15.74 -3.68
C LYS A 121 0.04 -16.00 -2.37
N ASP A 122 1.37 -15.94 -2.40
CA ASP A 122 2.20 -16.20 -1.22
C ASP A 122 1.95 -15.14 -0.14
N GLU A 123 1.81 -13.87 -0.53
CA GLU A 123 1.50 -12.80 0.41
C GLU A 123 0.07 -12.86 0.97
N ILE A 124 -0.91 -13.30 0.18
CA ILE A 124 -2.26 -13.54 0.68
C ILE A 124 -2.23 -14.65 1.73
N ASN A 125 -1.60 -15.78 1.45
CA ASN A 125 -1.49 -16.89 2.39
C ASN A 125 -0.81 -16.45 3.70
N ARG A 126 0.30 -15.70 3.59
CA ARG A 126 1.04 -15.15 4.74
C ARG A 126 0.16 -14.21 5.58
N LEU A 127 -0.61 -13.36 4.94
CA LEU A 127 -1.52 -12.45 5.62
C LEU A 127 -2.66 -13.20 6.31
N GLU A 128 -3.24 -14.21 5.67
CA GLU A 128 -4.29 -15.04 6.26
C GLU A 128 -3.82 -15.78 7.51
N GLU A 129 -2.62 -16.33 7.49
CA GLU A 129 -2.01 -16.99 8.66
C GLU A 129 -1.78 -15.99 9.81
N ASN A 130 -1.19 -14.84 9.52
CA ASN A 130 -0.95 -13.79 10.52
C ASN A 130 -2.25 -13.15 11.03
N PHE A 131 -3.27 -13.03 10.19
CA PHE A 131 -4.55 -12.45 10.56
C PHE A 131 -5.35 -13.37 11.48
N LYS A 132 -5.27 -14.69 11.28
CA LYS A 132 -5.85 -15.68 12.20
C LYS A 132 -5.24 -15.57 13.60
N MET A 133 -3.94 -15.28 13.71
CA MET A 133 -3.27 -15.06 14.99
C MET A 133 -3.69 -13.77 15.69
N ASN A 134 -4.00 -12.70 14.95
CA ASN A 134 -4.36 -11.39 15.51
C ASN A 134 -5.86 -11.24 15.80
N LEU A 135 -6.72 -11.92 15.05
CA LEU A 135 -8.18 -11.90 15.28
C LEU A 135 -8.59 -12.57 16.58
N SER A 136 -7.77 -13.50 17.11
CA SER A 136 -8.04 -14.11 18.42
C SER A 136 -7.96 -13.12 19.59
N ASN A 137 -7.36 -11.95 19.39
CA ASN A 137 -7.19 -10.89 20.40
C ASN A 137 -8.04 -9.63 20.16
N GLN A 138 -8.87 -9.57 19.11
CA GLN A 138 -9.80 -8.47 18.94
C GLN A 138 -11.09 -8.77 19.69
N GLU A 139 -11.49 -7.88 20.60
CA GLU A 139 -12.83 -7.89 21.19
C GLU A 139 -13.87 -7.78 20.08
N THR A 140 -14.42 -8.93 19.68
CA THR A 140 -15.52 -8.96 18.73
C THR A 140 -16.81 -8.71 19.52
N TYR A 141 -17.47 -7.58 19.27
CA TYR A 141 -18.80 -7.33 19.81
C TYR A 141 -19.77 -8.37 19.24
N GLN A 142 -20.46 -9.07 20.11
CA GLN A 142 -21.42 -10.11 19.71
C GLN A 142 -22.84 -9.53 19.63
N CYS A 143 -23.62 -10.05 18.69
CA CYS A 143 -25.02 -9.69 18.58
C CYS A 143 -25.78 -10.19 19.82
N PRO A 144 -26.54 -9.32 20.52
CA PRO A 144 -27.28 -9.71 21.74
C PRO A 144 -28.39 -10.73 21.47
N LYS A 145 -28.81 -10.91 20.21
CA LYS A 145 -29.87 -11.84 19.85
C LYS A 145 -29.34 -13.24 19.44
N CYS A 146 -28.33 -13.31 18.57
CA CYS A 146 -27.86 -14.56 18.00
C CYS A 146 -26.39 -14.86 18.26
N GLN A 147 -25.68 -13.99 18.98
CA GLN A 147 -24.25 -14.09 19.34
C GLN A 147 -23.27 -14.08 18.14
N SER A 148 -23.76 -13.93 16.93
CA SER A 148 -22.89 -13.74 15.75
C SER A 148 -22.14 -12.41 15.85
N PRO A 149 -20.93 -12.29 15.25
CA PRO A 149 -20.15 -11.06 15.30
C PRO A 149 -20.91 -9.86 14.72
N LEU A 150 -20.82 -8.72 15.38
CA LEU A 150 -21.31 -7.45 14.85
C LEU A 150 -20.28 -6.85 13.89
N ARG A 151 -20.77 -6.23 12.82
CA ARG A 151 -19.95 -5.46 11.86
C ARG A 151 -20.34 -4.00 11.88
N ARG A 152 -19.36 -3.11 11.87
CA ARG A 152 -19.58 -1.67 11.73
C ARG A 152 -19.92 -1.36 10.27
N LEU A 153 -21.13 -0.86 10.02
CA LEU A 153 -21.65 -0.55 8.69
C LEU A 153 -21.94 0.96 8.59
N GLU A 154 -21.68 1.54 7.43
CA GLU A 154 -22.05 2.93 7.16
C GLU A 154 -23.52 3.01 6.72
N ALA A 155 -24.24 3.99 7.24
CA ALA A 155 -25.65 4.19 6.92
C ALA A 155 -25.80 4.75 5.50
N LYS A 156 -26.49 4.04 4.61
CA LYS A 156 -26.69 4.41 3.20
C LYS A 156 -27.26 5.83 3.01
N ASN A 157 -28.09 6.29 3.93
CA ASN A 157 -28.83 7.54 3.82
C ASN A 157 -28.22 8.70 4.64
N LYS A 158 -27.12 8.50 5.36
CA LYS A 158 -26.48 9.52 6.19
C LYS A 158 -24.96 9.31 6.18
N LYS A 159 -24.28 9.91 5.20
CA LYS A 159 -22.82 9.85 5.06
C LYS A 159 -22.12 10.23 6.37
N GLY A 160 -21.17 9.40 6.80
CA GLY A 160 -20.45 9.57 8.08
C GLY A 160 -21.16 9.06 9.33
N LYS A 161 -22.37 8.51 9.24
CA LYS A 161 -23.00 7.80 10.36
C LYS A 161 -22.83 6.29 10.22
N PHE A 162 -22.42 5.66 11.32
CA PHE A 162 -22.17 4.22 11.39
C PHE A 162 -23.13 3.56 12.37
N TYR A 163 -23.43 2.29 12.12
CA TYR A 163 -24.19 1.42 13.03
C TYR A 163 -23.57 0.04 13.08
N TRP A 164 -23.88 -0.71 14.12
CA TRP A 164 -23.45 -2.10 14.28
C TRP A 164 -24.54 -3.03 13.73
N GLY A 165 -24.22 -3.77 12.68
CA GLY A 165 -25.13 -4.75 12.08
C GLY A 165 -24.65 -6.16 12.38
N CYS A 166 -25.59 -7.07 12.58
CA CYS A 166 -25.30 -8.50 12.76
C CYS A 166 -24.73 -9.09 11.47
N SER A 167 -23.65 -9.87 11.56
CA SER A 167 -23.07 -10.56 10.38
C SER A 167 -24.03 -11.60 9.80
N ASP A 168 -24.90 -12.19 10.63
CA ASP A 168 -25.92 -13.17 10.25
C ASP A 168 -27.33 -12.55 10.30
N TRP A 169 -27.48 -11.35 9.76
CA TRP A 169 -28.72 -10.58 9.78
C TRP A 169 -29.91 -11.31 9.11
N LYS A 170 -29.63 -12.26 8.19
CA LYS A 170 -30.68 -13.02 7.50
C LYS A 170 -31.40 -14.03 8.43
N ASN A 171 -30.67 -14.56 9.40
CA ASN A 171 -31.16 -15.55 10.34
C ASN A 171 -31.35 -14.99 11.75
N CYS A 172 -30.97 -13.71 11.96
CA CYS A 172 -31.06 -13.04 13.24
C CYS A 172 -32.41 -12.30 13.35
N ASN A 173 -33.37 -12.88 14.04
CA ASN A 173 -34.66 -12.27 14.36
C ASN A 173 -34.62 -11.44 15.64
#